data_d272885d576cc6af84735a3c791ad4e7
#
_entry.id   d272885d576cc6af84735a3c791ad4e7
#
_cell.length_a   1.000
_cell.length_b   1.000
_cell.length_c   1.000
_cell.angle_alpha   90.00
_cell.angle_beta   90.00
_cell.angle_gamma   90.00
#
_symmetry.space_group_name_H-M   'P 1'
#
loop_
_entity.id
_entity.type
_entity.pdbx_description
1 polymer ?
#
loop_
_entity_poly.entity_id
_entity_poly.type
_entity_poly.pdbx_seq_one_letter_code
_entity_poly.pdbx_strand_id
1 'polypeptide(L)'
;METARQPHDGPPRSLRERRRLRTRRTIQAQALRLFADKGFQATTIEEIAAAAEMAPRTFFRYFPTKEEVVFWAEYPPTLAGFVAARPDDEPALEALHHGITDGLAAWDQDGERERMLERLRLAFRTPALHPRMRQQQAHWAAELAETLADRLGERPDALEVRAAAAAVAAAVWVAAEEWQAQDGEGDLGALIDQALGTVLGAGGPLRATPTPQEAMSQDLDHA
;
A
#
# COMPACT_ATOMS: atom_id res chain seq x y z
N MET A 1 -7.06 17.04 -31.17
CA MET A 1 -6.74 15.70 -30.66
C MET A 1 -5.68 15.90 -29.59
N GLU A 2 -6.11 16.09 -28.36
CA GLU A 2 -5.25 16.28 -27.18
C GLU A 2 -4.95 14.90 -26.62
N THR A 3 -3.69 14.51 -26.68
CA THR A 3 -3.20 13.22 -26.20
C THR A 3 -3.31 13.22 -24.69
N ALA A 4 -4.24 12.44 -24.15
CA ALA A 4 -4.40 12.23 -22.72
C ALA A 4 -3.04 11.80 -22.14
N ARG A 5 -2.49 12.64 -21.27
CA ARG A 5 -1.25 12.39 -20.52
C ARG A 5 -1.52 11.20 -19.61
N GLN A 6 -0.86 10.07 -19.86
CA GLN A 6 -0.94 8.92 -18.99
C GLN A 6 -0.34 9.27 -17.62
N PRO A 7 -0.97 8.86 -16.49
CA PRO A 7 -0.53 9.23 -15.14
C PRO A 7 0.79 8.57 -14.68
N HIS A 8 1.55 7.95 -15.58
CA HIS A 8 2.78 7.22 -15.29
C HIS A 8 4.08 8.04 -15.35
N ASP A 9 4.02 9.33 -15.73
CA ASP A 9 5.21 10.17 -15.81
C ASP A 9 5.40 11.02 -14.54
N GLY A 10 5.77 10.38 -13.44
CA GLY A 10 6.50 11.06 -12.38
C GLY A 10 7.82 11.63 -12.94
N PRO A 11 8.42 12.69 -12.32
CA PRO A 11 9.63 13.30 -12.85
C PRO A 11 10.73 12.25 -13.06
N PRO A 12 11.50 12.30 -14.16
CA PRO A 12 12.47 11.27 -14.48
C PRO A 12 13.47 11.12 -13.34
N ARG A 13 13.46 9.94 -12.71
CA ARG A 13 14.37 9.62 -11.59
C ARG A 13 15.82 9.85 -12.01
N SER A 14 16.57 10.57 -11.18
CA SER A 14 17.99 10.83 -11.45
C SER A 14 18.78 9.51 -11.63
N LEU A 15 19.92 9.56 -12.32
CA LEU A 15 20.79 8.39 -12.48
C LEU A 15 21.18 7.77 -11.12
N ARG A 16 21.33 8.62 -10.09
CA ARG A 16 21.65 8.20 -8.72
C ARG A 16 20.49 7.42 -8.09
N GLU A 17 19.26 7.89 -8.27
CA GLU A 17 18.07 7.20 -7.78
C GLU A 17 17.86 5.87 -8.48
N ARG A 18 17.99 5.82 -9.80
CA ARG A 18 17.91 4.55 -10.56
C ARG A 18 18.95 3.53 -10.10
N ARG A 19 20.19 3.96 -9.83
CA ARG A 19 21.24 3.08 -9.28
C ARG A 19 20.88 2.61 -7.88
N ARG A 20 20.37 3.49 -7.01
CA ARG A 20 19.93 3.15 -5.65
C ARG A 20 18.82 2.10 -5.66
N LEU A 21 17.82 2.29 -6.50
CA LEU A 21 16.69 1.35 -6.65
C LEU A 21 17.16 -0.02 -7.17
N ARG A 22 18.01 -0.03 -8.21
CA ARG A 22 18.60 -1.27 -8.72
C ARG A 22 19.35 -2.03 -7.62
N THR A 23 20.15 -1.34 -6.82
CA THR A 23 20.89 -1.97 -5.71
C THR A 23 19.90 -2.52 -4.65
N ARG A 24 18.85 -1.78 -4.30
CA ARG A 24 17.81 -2.28 -3.37
C ARG A 24 17.13 -3.54 -3.90
N ARG A 25 16.75 -3.56 -5.18
CA ARG A 25 16.17 -4.76 -5.84
C ARG A 25 17.13 -5.95 -5.77
N THR A 26 18.42 -5.75 -6.05
CA THR A 26 19.41 -6.82 -5.94
C THR A 26 19.52 -7.37 -4.52
N ILE A 27 19.63 -6.50 -3.52
CA ILE A 27 19.68 -6.91 -2.10
C ILE A 27 18.42 -7.71 -1.74
N GLN A 28 17.23 -7.21 -2.08
CA GLN A 28 15.97 -7.86 -1.77
C GLN A 28 15.85 -9.24 -2.44
N ALA A 29 16.17 -9.35 -3.72
CA ALA A 29 16.12 -10.63 -4.45
C ALA A 29 17.04 -11.69 -3.81
N GLN A 30 18.27 -11.32 -3.44
CA GLN A 30 19.18 -12.24 -2.78
C GLN A 30 18.71 -12.61 -1.37
N ALA A 31 18.16 -11.65 -0.61
CA ALA A 31 17.63 -11.89 0.71
C ALA A 31 16.43 -12.83 0.69
N LEU A 32 15.44 -12.59 -0.19
CA LEU A 32 14.24 -13.43 -0.32
C LEU A 32 14.63 -14.88 -0.71
N ARG A 33 15.58 -15.05 -1.64
CA ARG A 33 16.11 -16.36 -1.98
C ARG A 33 16.72 -17.06 -0.76
N LEU A 34 17.58 -16.38 0.01
CA LEU A 34 18.20 -16.96 1.21
C LEU A 34 17.15 -17.26 2.30
N PHE A 35 16.13 -16.41 2.44
CA PHE A 35 15.03 -16.66 3.38
C PHE A 35 14.20 -17.89 2.97
N ALA A 36 13.99 -18.11 1.68
CA ALA A 36 13.30 -19.29 1.17
C ALA A 36 14.14 -20.56 1.39
N ASP A 37 15.47 -20.51 1.12
CA ASP A 37 16.36 -21.66 1.18
C ASP A 37 16.60 -22.16 2.61
N LYS A 38 16.83 -21.25 3.58
CA LYS A 38 17.25 -21.64 4.93
C LYS A 38 16.46 -20.97 6.07
N GLY A 39 15.45 -20.20 5.72
CA GLY A 39 14.59 -19.52 6.67
C GLY A 39 15.10 -18.14 7.10
N PHE A 40 14.16 -17.28 7.50
CA PHE A 40 14.43 -15.91 7.90
C PHE A 40 15.40 -15.81 9.08
N GLN A 41 15.19 -16.62 10.14
CA GLN A 41 15.99 -16.56 11.36
C GLN A 41 17.46 -16.96 11.13
N ALA A 42 17.70 -17.99 10.32
CA ALA A 42 19.04 -18.52 10.05
C ALA A 42 19.83 -17.65 9.05
N THR A 43 19.20 -16.73 8.36
CA THR A 43 19.87 -15.86 7.38
C THR A 43 20.48 -14.66 8.06
N THR A 44 21.78 -14.42 7.85
CA THR A 44 22.52 -13.27 8.38
C THR A 44 22.64 -12.13 7.33
N ILE A 45 22.90 -10.91 7.81
CA ILE A 45 23.15 -9.76 6.95
C ILE A 45 24.44 -9.95 6.14
N GLU A 46 25.45 -10.61 6.73
CA GLU A 46 26.72 -10.92 6.08
C GLU A 46 26.51 -11.80 4.85
N GLU A 47 25.63 -12.81 4.95
CA GLU A 47 25.30 -13.70 3.84
C GLU A 47 24.49 -12.98 2.75
N ILE A 48 23.52 -12.12 3.14
CA ILE A 48 22.78 -11.30 2.18
C ILE A 48 23.74 -10.35 1.43
N ALA A 49 24.63 -9.71 2.16
CA ALA A 49 25.60 -8.78 1.58
C ALA A 49 26.57 -9.51 0.63
N ALA A 50 27.07 -10.68 1.03
CA ALA A 50 27.93 -11.52 0.19
C ALA A 50 27.21 -11.98 -1.08
N ALA A 51 25.94 -12.43 -0.98
CA ALA A 51 25.12 -12.83 -2.12
C ALA A 51 24.81 -11.66 -3.07
N ALA A 52 24.73 -10.44 -2.52
CA ALA A 52 24.56 -9.20 -3.31
C ALA A 52 25.88 -8.54 -3.73
N GLU A 53 27.01 -9.26 -3.59
CA GLU A 53 28.37 -8.80 -3.97
C GLU A 53 28.78 -7.47 -3.34
N MET A 54 28.47 -7.28 -2.05
CA MET A 54 28.80 -6.04 -1.34
C MET A 54 29.30 -6.29 0.08
N ALA A 55 29.98 -5.29 0.65
CA ALA A 55 30.35 -5.35 2.06
C ALA A 55 29.12 -5.16 2.98
N PRO A 56 29.08 -5.82 4.18
CA PRO A 56 27.96 -5.68 5.12
C PRO A 56 27.63 -4.22 5.47
N ARG A 57 28.64 -3.35 5.66
CA ARG A 57 28.43 -1.91 5.88
C ARG A 57 27.68 -1.23 4.74
N THR A 58 27.78 -1.76 3.52
CA THR A 58 27.06 -1.24 2.36
C THR A 58 25.59 -1.61 2.41
N PHE A 59 25.25 -2.80 2.89
CA PHE A 59 23.86 -3.22 3.15
C PHE A 59 23.15 -2.21 4.05
N PHE A 60 23.72 -1.85 5.20
CA PHE A 60 23.11 -0.92 6.16
C PHE A 60 22.85 0.49 5.59
N ARG A 61 23.49 0.88 4.51
CA ARG A 61 23.19 2.13 3.80
C ARG A 61 21.86 2.07 3.05
N TYR A 62 21.38 0.87 2.71
CA TYR A 62 20.14 0.65 1.97
C TYR A 62 19.00 0.17 2.87
N PHE A 63 19.30 -0.67 3.84
CA PHE A 63 18.35 -1.27 4.77
C PHE A 63 18.91 -1.27 6.19
N PRO A 64 18.24 -0.61 7.15
CA PRO A 64 18.66 -0.61 8.55
C PRO A 64 18.69 -2.00 9.18
N THR A 65 17.76 -2.88 8.79
CA THR A 65 17.62 -4.25 9.30
C THR A 65 17.25 -5.22 8.18
N LYS A 66 17.33 -6.54 8.44
CA LYS A 66 16.90 -7.55 7.45
C LYS A 66 15.38 -7.61 7.32
N GLU A 67 14.64 -7.21 8.36
CA GLU A 67 13.19 -7.06 8.33
C GLU A 67 12.75 -6.01 7.31
N GLU A 68 13.47 -4.89 7.24
CA GLU A 68 13.20 -3.82 6.28
C GLU A 68 13.29 -4.30 4.81
N VAL A 69 14.11 -5.30 4.55
CA VAL A 69 14.22 -5.87 3.20
C VAL A 69 12.92 -6.53 2.77
N VAL A 70 12.23 -7.21 3.69
CA VAL A 70 10.98 -7.93 3.41
C VAL A 70 9.86 -6.93 3.08
N PHE A 71 9.76 -5.84 3.86
CA PHE A 71 8.68 -4.87 3.72
C PHE A 71 8.96 -3.75 2.71
N TRP A 72 10.18 -3.72 2.15
CA TRP A 72 10.47 -2.74 1.13
C TRP A 72 9.72 -3.08 -0.17
N ALA A 73 8.97 -2.11 -0.66
CA ALA A 73 8.36 -2.14 -1.98
C ALA A 73 8.79 -0.89 -2.76
N GLU A 74 9.02 -1.06 -4.04
CA GLU A 74 9.19 0.06 -4.94
C GLU A 74 7.83 0.44 -5.47
N TYR A 75 7.18 1.38 -4.80
CA TYR A 75 5.92 1.89 -5.30
C TYR A 75 6.16 2.86 -6.47
N PRO A 76 5.45 2.68 -7.61
CA PRO A 76 5.18 3.79 -8.52
C PRO A 76 4.34 4.85 -7.79
N PRO A 77 3.92 5.93 -8.43
CA PRO A 77 3.39 7.14 -7.78
C PRO A 77 2.53 6.82 -6.56
N THR A 78 2.72 7.58 -5.52
CA THR A 78 2.10 7.39 -4.21
C THR A 78 0.60 7.16 -4.36
N LEU A 79 -0.02 6.36 -3.50
CA LEU A 79 -1.48 6.18 -3.45
C LEU A 79 -2.20 7.54 -3.53
N ALA A 80 -1.65 8.57 -2.86
CA ALA A 80 -2.13 9.94 -2.97
C ALA A 80 -2.23 10.43 -4.42
N GLY A 81 -1.30 10.05 -5.29
CA GLY A 81 -1.34 10.40 -6.71
C GLY A 81 -2.50 9.73 -7.47
N PHE A 82 -2.82 8.47 -7.16
CA PHE A 82 -3.98 7.78 -7.75
C PHE A 82 -5.29 8.38 -7.25
N VAL A 83 -5.40 8.67 -5.96
CA VAL A 83 -6.59 9.31 -5.37
C VAL A 83 -6.77 10.74 -5.88
N ALA A 84 -5.69 11.51 -6.02
CA ALA A 84 -5.73 12.87 -6.58
C ALA A 84 -6.10 12.91 -8.07
N ALA A 85 -5.91 11.82 -8.79
CA ALA A 85 -6.33 11.70 -10.20
C ALA A 85 -7.82 11.37 -10.37
N ARG A 86 -8.53 11.05 -9.28
CA ARG A 86 -9.97 10.77 -9.30
C ARG A 86 -10.77 12.07 -9.42
N PRO A 87 -11.99 12.01 -10.00
CA PRO A 87 -12.87 13.17 -10.10
C PRO A 87 -13.12 13.84 -8.73
N ASP A 88 -13.18 15.16 -8.69
CA ASP A 88 -13.37 15.91 -7.44
C ASP A 88 -14.74 15.66 -6.80
N ASP A 89 -15.76 15.34 -7.62
CA ASP A 89 -17.12 15.03 -7.20
C ASP A 89 -17.33 13.57 -6.76
N GLU A 90 -16.31 12.71 -6.92
CA GLU A 90 -16.37 11.33 -6.44
C GLU A 90 -16.28 11.30 -4.90
N PRO A 91 -17.14 10.54 -4.20
CA PRO A 91 -17.08 10.41 -2.74
C PRO A 91 -15.68 9.97 -2.26
N ALA A 92 -15.17 10.60 -1.21
CA ALA A 92 -13.78 10.45 -0.80
C ALA A 92 -13.35 9.00 -0.52
N LEU A 93 -14.24 8.17 0.04
CA LEU A 93 -13.97 6.74 0.28
C LEU A 93 -14.00 5.90 -0.99
N GLU A 94 -14.86 6.25 -1.96
CA GLU A 94 -14.89 5.62 -3.27
C GLU A 94 -13.63 5.97 -4.05
N ALA A 95 -13.20 7.23 -4.01
CA ALA A 95 -11.95 7.68 -4.61
C ALA A 95 -10.73 7.00 -3.99
N LEU A 96 -10.74 6.77 -2.66
CA LEU A 96 -9.69 6.02 -1.97
C LEU A 96 -9.69 4.54 -2.40
N HIS A 97 -10.86 3.91 -2.47
CA HIS A 97 -11.03 2.54 -2.95
C HIS A 97 -10.50 2.38 -4.38
N HIS A 98 -10.99 3.19 -5.31
CA HIS A 98 -10.56 3.14 -6.70
C HIS A 98 -9.08 3.51 -6.86
N GLY A 99 -8.56 4.47 -6.08
CA GLY A 99 -7.14 4.80 -6.08
C GLY A 99 -6.25 3.64 -5.63
N ILE A 100 -6.71 2.81 -4.68
CA ILE A 100 -6.01 1.60 -4.25
C ILE A 100 -6.01 0.55 -5.38
N THR A 101 -7.15 0.29 -6.00
CA THR A 101 -7.28 -0.72 -7.08
C THR A 101 -6.56 -0.29 -8.34
N ASP A 102 -6.63 0.99 -8.74
CA ASP A 102 -5.87 1.55 -9.86
C ASP A 102 -4.35 1.45 -9.62
N GLY A 103 -3.93 1.78 -8.38
CA GLY A 103 -2.53 1.65 -7.95
C GLY A 103 -2.03 0.21 -8.03
N LEU A 104 -2.85 -0.74 -7.60
CA LEU A 104 -2.52 -2.16 -7.67
C LEU A 104 -2.43 -2.65 -9.12
N ALA A 105 -3.40 -2.28 -9.97
CA ALA A 105 -3.39 -2.63 -11.39
C ALA A 105 -2.16 -2.06 -12.12
N ALA A 106 -1.78 -0.83 -11.81
CA ALA A 106 -0.57 -0.21 -12.35
C ALA A 106 0.72 -0.90 -11.91
N TRP A 107 0.67 -1.63 -10.80
CA TRP A 107 1.81 -2.27 -10.17
C TRP A 107 2.03 -3.71 -10.63
N ASP A 108 1.05 -4.36 -11.25
CA ASP A 108 1.13 -5.74 -11.75
C ASP A 108 1.98 -5.86 -13.05
N GLN A 109 3.14 -5.20 -13.06
CA GLN A 109 4.08 -5.24 -14.16
C GLN A 109 5.43 -5.82 -13.71
N ASP A 110 6.17 -6.41 -14.63
CA ASP A 110 7.58 -6.86 -14.44
C ASP A 110 7.80 -7.89 -13.31
N GLY A 111 6.84 -8.78 -13.01
CA GLY A 111 6.96 -9.82 -11.98
C GLY A 111 6.88 -9.26 -10.54
N GLU A 112 6.31 -8.06 -10.34
CA GLU A 112 6.08 -7.51 -9.01
C GLU A 112 5.03 -8.32 -8.23
N ARG A 113 4.05 -8.90 -8.91
CA ARG A 113 3.04 -9.78 -8.30
C ARG A 113 3.69 -10.96 -7.60
N GLU A 114 4.59 -11.67 -8.25
CA GLU A 114 5.29 -12.81 -7.68
C GLU A 114 6.17 -12.39 -6.51
N ARG A 115 6.89 -11.28 -6.65
CA ARG A 115 7.72 -10.72 -5.55
C ARG A 115 6.88 -10.29 -4.36
N MET A 116 5.71 -9.71 -4.60
CA MET A 116 4.77 -9.36 -3.53
C MET A 116 4.29 -10.61 -2.80
N LEU A 117 3.89 -11.64 -3.54
CA LEU A 117 3.43 -12.90 -2.98
C LEU A 117 4.51 -13.56 -2.11
N GLU A 118 5.76 -13.60 -2.58
CA GLU A 118 6.89 -14.12 -1.81
C GLU A 118 7.08 -13.35 -0.49
N ARG A 119 7.03 -12.02 -0.54
CA ARG A 119 7.14 -11.17 0.66
C ARG A 119 5.99 -11.37 1.64
N LEU A 120 4.74 -11.42 1.14
CA LEU A 120 3.56 -11.67 1.97
C LEU A 120 3.63 -13.05 2.64
N ARG A 121 3.93 -14.10 1.88
CA ARG A 121 4.11 -15.45 2.42
C ARG A 121 5.16 -15.47 3.54
N LEU A 122 6.29 -14.83 3.31
CA LEU A 122 7.35 -14.74 4.31
C LEU A 122 6.89 -13.96 5.56
N ALA A 123 6.23 -12.81 5.36
CA ALA A 123 5.76 -11.95 6.44
C ALA A 123 4.71 -12.64 7.32
N PHE A 124 3.71 -13.30 6.71
CA PHE A 124 2.65 -13.98 7.44
C PHE A 124 3.11 -15.27 8.11
N ARG A 125 4.01 -16.05 7.47
CA ARG A 125 4.51 -17.32 8.01
C ARG A 125 5.64 -17.18 9.03
N THR A 126 6.22 -15.98 9.21
CA THR A 126 7.37 -15.75 10.09
C THR A 126 6.96 -14.91 11.31
N PRO A 127 6.74 -15.52 12.49
CA PRO A 127 6.30 -14.78 13.68
C PRO A 127 7.21 -13.61 14.08
N ALA A 128 8.52 -13.73 13.83
CA ALA A 128 9.49 -12.65 14.09
C ALA A 128 9.23 -11.39 13.25
N LEU A 129 8.51 -11.48 12.13
CA LEU A 129 8.16 -10.34 11.27
C LEU A 129 6.83 -9.66 11.67
N HIS A 130 6.00 -10.30 12.49
CA HIS A 130 4.68 -9.76 12.86
C HIS A 130 4.72 -8.39 13.54
N PRO A 131 5.69 -8.05 14.44
CA PRO A 131 5.78 -6.71 14.99
C PRO A 131 6.04 -5.65 13.89
N ARG A 132 6.93 -5.96 12.95
CA ARG A 132 7.24 -5.05 11.83
C ARG A 132 6.07 -4.92 10.86
N MET A 133 5.35 -6.02 10.62
CA MET A 133 4.13 -6.02 9.80
C MET A 133 3.06 -5.10 10.40
N ARG A 134 2.79 -5.18 11.71
CA ARG A 134 1.86 -4.26 12.40
C ARG A 134 2.30 -2.80 12.31
N GLN A 135 3.59 -2.54 12.44
CA GLN A 135 4.13 -1.18 12.29
C GLN A 135 3.92 -0.66 10.86
N GLN A 136 4.15 -1.51 9.86
CA GLN A 136 3.91 -1.15 8.44
C GLN A 136 2.44 -0.86 8.18
N GLN A 137 1.53 -1.68 8.72
CA GLN A 137 0.09 -1.46 8.61
C GLN A 137 -0.33 -0.13 9.24
N ALA A 138 0.18 0.19 10.44
CA ALA A 138 -0.10 1.45 11.11
C ALA A 138 0.45 2.67 10.33
N HIS A 139 1.64 2.54 9.76
CA HIS A 139 2.22 3.59 8.92
C HIS A 139 1.37 3.84 7.68
N TRP A 140 0.97 2.78 6.99
CA TRP A 140 0.11 2.89 5.82
C TRP A 140 -1.27 3.47 6.15
N ALA A 141 -1.87 3.10 7.29
CA ALA A 141 -3.12 3.72 7.75
C ALA A 141 -2.96 5.23 7.98
N ALA A 142 -1.80 5.69 8.46
CA ALA A 142 -1.52 7.12 8.60
C ALA A 142 -1.40 7.83 7.24
N GLU A 143 -0.73 7.23 6.27
CA GLU A 143 -0.66 7.76 4.89
C GLU A 143 -2.04 7.84 4.23
N LEU A 144 -2.90 6.83 4.43
CA LEU A 144 -4.29 6.85 3.99
C LEU A 144 -5.08 7.99 4.66
N ALA A 145 -4.84 8.22 5.95
CA ALA A 145 -5.51 9.31 6.68
C ALA A 145 -5.12 10.69 6.14
N GLU A 146 -3.83 10.90 5.80
CA GLU A 146 -3.38 12.14 5.15
C GLU A 146 -4.07 12.32 3.79
N THR A 147 -4.09 11.28 2.95
CA THR A 147 -4.72 11.32 1.62
C THR A 147 -6.22 11.58 1.70
N LEU A 148 -6.91 10.95 2.65
CA LEU A 148 -8.35 11.12 2.86
C LEU A 148 -8.67 12.51 3.41
N ALA A 149 -7.87 13.02 4.34
CA ALA A 149 -8.00 14.35 4.91
C ALA A 149 -7.87 15.45 3.86
N ASP A 150 -6.87 15.36 2.99
CA ASP A 150 -6.66 16.29 1.89
C ASP A 150 -7.90 16.39 0.98
N ARG A 151 -8.53 15.24 0.69
CA ARG A 151 -9.72 15.20 -0.17
C ARG A 151 -10.98 15.72 0.51
N LEU A 152 -11.10 15.51 1.83
CA LEU A 152 -12.25 15.97 2.62
C LEU A 152 -12.13 17.44 3.07
N GLY A 153 -10.94 18.05 2.97
CA GLY A 153 -10.64 19.33 3.59
C GLY A 153 -10.64 19.27 5.12
N GLU A 154 -10.34 18.09 5.67
CA GLU A 154 -10.34 17.79 7.10
C GLU A 154 -8.92 17.64 7.65
N ARG A 155 -8.82 17.44 8.97
CA ARG A 155 -7.53 17.19 9.62
C ARG A 155 -7.22 15.68 9.61
N PRO A 156 -5.96 15.26 9.33
CA PRO A 156 -5.58 13.84 9.34
C PRO A 156 -5.75 13.15 10.71
N ASP A 157 -5.72 13.93 11.80
CA ASP A 157 -5.90 13.44 13.18
C ASP A 157 -7.37 13.43 13.66
N ALA A 158 -8.33 13.86 12.81
CA ALA A 158 -9.75 13.72 13.09
C ALA A 158 -10.13 12.25 13.30
N LEU A 159 -11.01 11.99 14.28
CA LEU A 159 -11.36 10.61 14.66
C LEU A 159 -11.95 9.83 13.48
N GLU A 160 -12.85 10.46 12.73
CA GLU A 160 -13.56 9.87 11.60
C GLU A 160 -12.59 9.52 10.47
N VAL A 161 -11.67 10.42 10.14
CA VAL A 161 -10.63 10.24 9.11
C VAL A 161 -9.71 9.08 9.49
N ARG A 162 -9.22 9.07 10.73
CA ARG A 162 -8.35 8.00 11.24
C ARG A 162 -9.05 6.65 11.30
N ALA A 163 -10.32 6.64 11.74
CA ALA A 163 -11.10 5.40 11.83
C ALA A 163 -11.34 4.80 10.43
N ALA A 164 -11.71 5.64 9.45
CA ALA A 164 -11.91 5.20 8.08
C ALA A 164 -10.60 4.69 7.45
N ALA A 165 -9.52 5.44 7.56
CA ALA A 165 -8.21 5.03 7.05
C ALA A 165 -7.73 3.70 7.68
N ALA A 166 -7.91 3.53 8.98
CA ALA A 166 -7.57 2.28 9.66
C ALA A 166 -8.44 1.10 9.20
N ALA A 167 -9.74 1.32 8.98
CA ALA A 167 -10.65 0.30 8.47
C ALA A 167 -10.28 -0.13 7.04
N VAL A 168 -9.98 0.82 6.16
CA VAL A 168 -9.51 0.56 4.79
C VAL A 168 -8.18 -0.21 4.82
N ALA A 169 -7.22 0.23 5.63
CA ALA A 169 -5.95 -0.46 5.78
C ALA A 169 -6.12 -1.90 6.25
N ALA A 170 -6.99 -2.13 7.25
CA ALA A 170 -7.28 -3.47 7.75
C ALA A 170 -7.92 -4.36 6.68
N ALA A 171 -8.90 -3.83 5.92
CA ALA A 171 -9.56 -4.57 4.84
C ALA A 171 -8.57 -5.04 3.77
N VAL A 172 -7.68 -4.16 3.33
CA VAL A 172 -6.64 -4.51 2.33
C VAL A 172 -5.65 -5.55 2.88
N TRP A 173 -5.28 -5.46 4.18
CA TRP A 173 -4.42 -6.48 4.80
C TRP A 173 -5.10 -7.84 4.87
N VAL A 174 -6.39 -7.91 5.19
CA VAL A 174 -7.17 -9.17 5.19
C VAL A 174 -7.24 -9.75 3.78
N ALA A 175 -7.48 -8.93 2.76
CA ALA A 175 -7.47 -9.36 1.37
C ALA A 175 -6.08 -9.92 0.95
N ALA A 176 -4.99 -9.26 1.35
CA ALA A 176 -3.63 -9.72 1.07
C ALA A 176 -3.29 -11.03 1.81
N GLU A 177 -3.78 -11.21 3.05
CA GLU A 177 -3.65 -12.45 3.82
C GLU A 177 -4.39 -13.59 3.13
N GLU A 178 -5.63 -13.38 2.71
CA GLU A 178 -6.42 -14.38 1.98
C GLU A 178 -5.73 -14.75 0.65
N TRP A 179 -5.30 -13.76 -0.12
CA TRP A 179 -4.63 -13.99 -1.39
C TRP A 179 -3.35 -14.82 -1.25
N GLN A 180 -2.50 -14.52 -0.26
CA GLN A 180 -1.29 -15.32 -0.02
C GLN A 180 -1.61 -16.73 0.52
N ALA A 181 -2.72 -16.90 1.27
CA ALA A 181 -3.16 -18.20 1.75
C ALA A 181 -3.65 -19.11 0.61
N GLN A 182 -4.17 -18.52 -0.47
CA GLN A 182 -4.55 -19.17 -1.72
C GLN A 182 -3.37 -19.30 -2.71
N ASP A 183 -2.12 -19.19 -2.23
CA ASP A 183 -0.90 -19.26 -3.03
C ASP A 183 -0.80 -18.23 -4.16
N GLY A 184 -1.52 -17.10 -4.02
CA GLY A 184 -1.58 -16.04 -5.04
C GLY A 184 -2.52 -16.37 -6.19
N GLU A 185 -3.32 -17.43 -6.08
CA GLU A 185 -4.38 -17.71 -7.05
C GLU A 185 -5.49 -16.65 -6.96
N GLY A 186 -6.15 -16.39 -8.09
CA GLY A 186 -7.19 -15.38 -8.16
C GLY A 186 -6.66 -13.95 -8.28
N ASP A 187 -7.59 -13.01 -8.22
CA ASP A 187 -7.34 -11.58 -8.39
C ASP A 187 -7.32 -10.87 -7.02
N LEU A 188 -6.15 -10.33 -6.65
CA LEU A 188 -6.01 -9.56 -5.41
C LEU A 188 -6.91 -8.30 -5.43
N GLY A 189 -7.09 -7.66 -6.59
CA GLY A 189 -8.00 -6.52 -6.75
C GLY A 189 -9.43 -6.90 -6.37
N ALA A 190 -9.94 -8.02 -6.87
CA ALA A 190 -11.26 -8.52 -6.53
C ALA A 190 -11.43 -8.84 -5.03
N LEU A 191 -10.40 -9.39 -4.37
CA LEU A 191 -10.41 -9.61 -2.93
C LEU A 191 -10.41 -8.30 -2.13
N ILE A 192 -9.67 -7.30 -2.61
CA ILE A 192 -9.68 -5.95 -2.02
C ILE A 192 -11.06 -5.32 -2.20
N ASP A 193 -11.66 -5.37 -3.40
CA ASP A 193 -13.01 -4.87 -3.66
C ASP A 193 -14.05 -5.50 -2.73
N GLN A 194 -13.97 -6.82 -2.55
CA GLN A 194 -14.86 -7.55 -1.64
C GLN A 194 -14.68 -7.11 -0.18
N ALA A 195 -13.43 -7.00 0.28
CA ALA A 195 -13.11 -6.61 1.65
C ALA A 195 -13.52 -5.16 1.93
N LEU A 196 -13.23 -4.24 1.01
CA LEU A 196 -13.62 -2.82 1.11
C LEU A 196 -15.14 -2.66 1.01
N GLY A 197 -15.83 -3.39 0.11
CA GLY A 197 -17.28 -3.40 0.03
C GLY A 197 -17.94 -3.82 1.33
N THR A 198 -17.34 -4.74 2.08
CA THR A 198 -17.80 -5.15 3.41
C THR A 198 -17.70 -4.03 4.45
N VAL A 199 -16.62 -3.27 4.41
CA VAL A 199 -16.34 -2.18 5.38
C VAL A 199 -17.07 -0.89 5.00
N LEU A 200 -17.13 -0.56 3.70
CA LEU A 200 -17.68 0.69 3.17
C LEU A 200 -19.14 0.58 2.74
N GLY A 201 -19.69 -0.65 2.67
CA GLY A 201 -21.06 -0.91 2.26
C GLY A 201 -22.12 -0.31 3.20
N ALA A 202 -23.39 -0.34 2.81
CA ALA A 202 -24.59 0.41 3.22
C ALA A 202 -24.78 0.88 4.68
N GLY A 203 -23.78 0.84 5.53
CA GLY A 203 -23.77 1.30 6.93
C GLY A 203 -22.46 1.95 7.36
N GLY A 204 -21.50 2.18 6.44
CA GLY A 204 -20.21 2.76 6.77
C GLY A 204 -20.31 4.20 7.31
N PRO A 205 -19.50 4.58 8.35
CA PRO A 205 -19.64 5.80 9.13
C PRO A 205 -19.34 7.11 8.40
N LEU A 206 -18.95 7.07 7.13
CA LEU A 206 -18.53 8.25 6.36
C LEU A 206 -19.37 8.48 5.09
N ARG A 207 -20.69 8.34 5.19
CA ARG A 207 -21.54 9.13 4.28
C ARG A 207 -21.37 10.58 4.69
N ALA A 208 -21.03 11.44 3.71
CA ALA A 208 -20.96 12.87 3.89
C ALA A 208 -22.09 13.31 4.82
N THR A 209 -21.75 13.88 5.96
CA THR A 209 -22.71 14.65 6.74
C THR A 209 -23.23 15.71 5.77
N PRO A 210 -24.56 15.76 5.52
CA PRO A 210 -25.12 16.78 4.65
C PRO A 210 -24.63 18.13 5.17
N THR A 211 -24.14 18.98 4.28
CA THR A 211 -23.78 20.33 4.66
C THR A 211 -24.97 20.97 5.36
N PRO A 212 -24.77 21.90 6.33
CA PRO A 212 -25.88 22.57 7.01
C PRO A 212 -26.92 23.15 6.06
N GLN A 213 -26.57 23.38 4.81
CA GLN A 213 -27.43 23.90 3.76
C GLN A 213 -28.35 22.83 3.16
N GLU A 214 -27.91 21.58 3.08
CA GLU A 214 -28.71 20.44 2.58
C GLU A 214 -29.69 19.94 3.65
N ALA A 215 -29.29 19.98 4.94
CA ALA A 215 -30.19 19.66 6.06
C ALA A 215 -31.36 20.67 6.14
N MET A 216 -31.11 21.94 5.83
CA MET A 216 -32.14 22.97 5.84
C MET A 216 -33.11 22.87 4.66
N SER A 217 -32.72 22.27 3.54
CA SER A 217 -33.60 22.06 2.38
C SER A 217 -34.54 20.87 2.56
N GLN A 218 -34.14 19.85 3.30
CA GLN A 218 -34.99 18.68 3.55
C GLN A 218 -36.13 18.94 4.57
N ASP A 219 -35.94 19.89 5.49
CA ASP A 219 -36.99 20.32 6.43
C ASP A 219 -38.07 21.22 5.80
N LEU A 220 -37.77 21.81 4.64
CA LEU A 220 -38.72 22.68 3.92
C LEU A 220 -39.68 21.91 2.99
N ASP A 221 -39.34 20.69 2.59
CA ASP A 221 -40.21 19.83 1.75
C ASP A 221 -41.19 18.95 2.55
N HIS A 222 -41.16 19.02 3.89
CA HIS A 222 -42.04 18.26 4.77
C HIS A 222 -42.97 19.14 5.61
N ALA A 223 -43.07 20.44 5.34
CA ALA A 223 -44.00 21.39 5.96
C ALA A 223 -45.06 21.85 4.92
#